data_e04b45d76bf17263aba631a577fca2a3
#
_entry.id   e04b45d76bf17263aba631a577fca2a3
#
_cell.length_a   1.000
_cell.length_b   1.000
_cell.length_c   1.000
_cell.angle_alpha   90.00
_cell.angle_beta   90.00
_cell.angle_gamma   90.00
#
_symmetry.space_group_name_H-M   'P 1'
#
loop_
_entity.id
_entity.type
_entity.pdbx_description
1 polymer ?
#
loop_
_entity_poly.entity_id
_entity_poly.type
_entity_poly.pdbx_seq_one_letter_code
_entity_poly.pdbx_strand_id
1 'polypeptide(L)'
;MDRHGASTARPTLFLTVGLPGTGRTTAARELEQEHRALRLTKDEWVKALYGDENLREAGEVIEGRLIEIALRGLELGVDVIIDFGLGSRHERSALRQAAADRGAAVEMHYFELEPAEQRRRLDQRQDEAPRMSWMMSNGDLASWAAMMQVPTAAELDGTEPIDAPPIGFTSWDEWRRHRWPPSLARGRRGGAGRGDRCTRDAP
;
A
#
# COMPACT_ATOMS: atom_id res chain seq x y z
N MET A 1 -16.65 -15.44 33.07
CA MET A 1 -16.40 -15.12 31.66
C MET A 1 -16.00 -13.66 31.60
N ASP A 2 -14.72 -13.38 31.90
CA ASP A 2 -14.20 -12.01 31.95
C ASP A 2 -14.12 -11.46 30.52
N ARG A 3 -14.91 -10.42 30.27
CA ARG A 3 -14.75 -9.61 29.05
C ARG A 3 -13.39 -8.97 29.17
N HIS A 4 -12.46 -9.34 28.31
CA HIS A 4 -11.16 -8.66 28.17
C HIS A 4 -11.44 -7.16 28.12
N GLY A 5 -10.90 -6.43 29.09
CA GLY A 5 -11.00 -4.98 29.14
C GLY A 5 -10.46 -4.43 27.82
N ALA A 6 -11.32 -3.77 27.06
CA ALA A 6 -10.88 -3.03 25.88
C ALA A 6 -9.77 -2.09 26.36
N SER A 7 -8.60 -2.17 25.76
CA SER A 7 -7.53 -1.21 26.01
C SER A 7 -8.12 0.18 25.76
N THR A 8 -8.09 1.04 26.76
CA THR A 8 -8.51 2.45 26.62
C THR A 8 -7.46 3.28 25.88
N ALA A 9 -6.36 2.66 25.46
CA ALA A 9 -5.33 3.31 24.68
C ALA A 9 -5.84 3.59 23.25
N ARG A 10 -5.56 4.77 22.78
CA ARG A 10 -5.84 5.20 21.41
C ARG A 10 -5.04 4.33 20.43
N PRO A 11 -5.67 3.64 19.44
CA PRO A 11 -4.93 2.82 18.50
C PRO A 11 -4.04 3.68 17.60
N THR A 12 -2.96 3.09 17.13
CA THR A 12 -1.96 3.75 16.29
C THR A 12 -1.93 3.15 14.90
N LEU A 13 -1.92 4.02 13.89
CA LEU A 13 -1.62 3.68 12.51
C LEU A 13 -0.14 3.98 12.25
N PHE A 14 0.66 2.94 12.06
CA PHE A 14 2.06 3.05 11.65
C PHE A 14 2.15 3.07 10.12
N LEU A 15 2.83 4.05 9.56
CA LEU A 15 3.07 4.20 8.12
C LEU A 15 4.55 4.04 7.82
N THR A 16 4.92 3.06 6.99
CA THR A 16 6.30 2.95 6.50
C THR A 16 6.43 3.60 5.13
N VAL A 17 7.34 4.56 5.02
CA VAL A 17 7.57 5.38 3.83
C VAL A 17 8.98 5.15 3.30
N GLY A 18 9.13 5.00 1.99
CA GLY A 18 10.43 4.82 1.36
C GLY A 18 10.38 3.93 0.13
N LEU A 19 11.49 3.84 -0.58
CA LEU A 19 11.64 3.05 -1.80
C LEU A 19 11.81 1.54 -1.49
N PRO A 20 11.61 0.65 -2.47
CA PRO A 20 11.95 -0.76 -2.31
C PRO A 20 13.41 -0.95 -1.91
N GLY A 21 13.68 -1.92 -1.03
CA GLY A 21 15.06 -2.25 -0.59
C GLY A 21 15.62 -1.38 0.52
N THR A 22 14.91 -0.35 1.00
CA THR A 22 15.39 0.55 2.07
C THR A 22 15.25 -0.01 3.49
N GLY A 23 14.61 -1.16 3.67
CA GLY A 23 14.47 -1.80 4.99
C GLY A 23 13.08 -1.65 5.62
N ARG A 24 12.12 -1.01 4.95
CA ARG A 24 10.75 -0.79 5.44
C ARG A 24 10.10 -2.05 6.02
N THR A 25 10.08 -3.15 5.26
CA THR A 25 9.41 -4.39 5.69
C THR A 25 10.12 -5.04 6.89
N THR A 26 11.42 -4.87 7.05
CA THR A 26 12.15 -5.32 8.24
C THR A 26 11.67 -4.55 9.46
N ALA A 27 11.67 -3.21 9.38
CA ALA A 27 11.16 -2.36 10.46
C ALA A 27 9.66 -2.59 10.72
N ALA A 28 8.84 -2.81 9.69
CA ALA A 28 7.43 -3.14 9.86
C ALA A 28 7.21 -4.44 10.66
N ARG A 29 8.09 -5.45 10.50
CA ARG A 29 8.05 -6.68 11.31
C ARG A 29 8.50 -6.46 12.75
N GLU A 30 9.46 -5.58 12.98
CA GLU A 30 9.88 -5.18 14.32
C GLU A 30 8.74 -4.47 15.06
N LEU A 31 8.11 -3.48 14.41
CA LEU A 31 6.93 -2.79 14.94
C LEU A 31 5.75 -3.75 15.19
N GLU A 32 5.51 -4.73 14.31
CA GLU A 32 4.48 -5.76 14.49
C GLU A 32 4.68 -6.53 15.80
N GLN A 33 5.93 -6.91 16.11
CA GLN A 33 6.25 -7.65 17.34
C GLN A 33 6.18 -6.74 18.58
N GLU A 34 6.74 -5.53 18.49
CA GLU A 34 6.82 -4.58 19.60
C GLU A 34 5.43 -4.11 20.05
N HIS A 35 4.59 -3.72 19.09
CA HIS A 35 3.25 -3.16 19.35
C HIS A 35 2.14 -4.20 19.27
N ARG A 36 2.43 -5.45 18.87
CA ARG A 36 1.43 -6.49 18.59
C ARG A 36 0.40 -5.99 17.55
N ALA A 37 0.87 -5.19 16.59
CA ALA A 37 0.08 -4.52 15.59
C ALA A 37 -0.26 -5.44 14.41
N LEU A 38 -1.36 -5.18 13.72
CA LEU A 38 -1.73 -5.87 12.48
C LEU A 38 -0.91 -5.31 11.30
N ARG A 39 0.08 -6.07 10.82
CA ARG A 39 0.87 -5.65 9.66
C ARG A 39 0.19 -6.04 8.34
N LEU A 40 0.09 -5.06 7.45
CA LEU A 40 -0.50 -5.19 6.12
C LEU A 40 0.52 -4.78 5.07
N THR A 41 1.02 -5.77 4.31
CA THR A 41 2.05 -5.60 3.28
C THR A 41 1.48 -5.96 1.91
N LYS A 42 1.33 -4.98 1.04
CA LYS A 42 0.75 -5.17 -0.31
C LYS A 42 1.49 -6.24 -1.12
N ASP A 43 2.82 -6.19 -1.12
CA ASP A 43 3.64 -7.06 -1.97
C ASP A 43 3.44 -8.55 -1.64
N GLU A 44 3.21 -8.89 -0.38
CA GLU A 44 2.92 -10.27 0.03
C GLU A 44 1.60 -10.78 -0.59
N TRP A 45 0.57 -9.92 -0.65
CA TRP A 45 -0.72 -10.26 -1.23
C TRP A 45 -0.68 -10.34 -2.76
N VAL A 46 -0.05 -9.34 -3.41
CA VAL A 46 0.08 -9.33 -4.87
C VAL A 46 0.86 -10.56 -5.33
N LYS A 47 1.98 -10.87 -4.67
CA LYS A 47 2.80 -12.04 -5.02
C LYS A 47 2.06 -13.36 -4.81
N ALA A 48 1.30 -13.48 -3.73
CA ALA A 48 0.52 -14.68 -3.43
C ALA A 48 -0.63 -14.91 -4.42
N LEU A 49 -1.27 -13.85 -4.90
CA LEU A 49 -2.44 -13.95 -5.77
C LEU A 49 -2.09 -14.00 -7.26
N TYR A 50 -1.02 -13.33 -7.68
CA TYR A 50 -0.68 -13.15 -9.10
C TYR A 50 0.70 -13.71 -9.49
N GLY A 51 1.45 -14.29 -8.55
CA GLY A 51 2.77 -14.87 -8.83
C GLY A 51 3.75 -13.81 -9.33
N ASP A 52 4.30 -13.99 -10.52
CA ASP A 52 5.27 -13.07 -11.12
C ASP A 52 4.62 -11.91 -11.91
N GLU A 53 3.30 -11.94 -12.09
CA GLU A 53 2.58 -10.86 -12.75
C GLU A 53 2.40 -9.68 -11.78
N ASN A 54 3.10 -8.58 -12.04
CA ASN A 54 2.93 -7.35 -11.28
C ASN A 54 1.89 -6.45 -11.97
N LEU A 55 0.63 -6.77 -11.77
CA LEU A 55 -0.50 -6.03 -12.34
C LEU A 55 -0.76 -4.78 -11.49
N ARG A 56 -0.41 -3.61 -12.03
CA ARG A 56 -0.58 -2.32 -11.33
C ARG A 56 -2.00 -2.12 -10.81
N GLU A 57 -3.02 -2.29 -11.68
CA GLU A 57 -4.41 -2.10 -11.30
C GLU A 57 -4.87 -3.06 -10.20
N ALA A 58 -4.42 -4.32 -10.24
CA ALA A 58 -4.70 -5.28 -9.19
C ALA A 58 -4.01 -4.88 -7.88
N GLY A 59 -2.78 -4.38 -7.95
CA GLY A 59 -2.05 -3.85 -6.80
C GLY A 59 -2.78 -2.69 -6.12
N GLU A 60 -3.31 -1.75 -6.90
CA GLU A 60 -4.08 -0.60 -6.38
C GLU A 60 -5.40 -1.05 -5.69
N VAL A 61 -6.08 -2.05 -6.23
CA VAL A 61 -7.27 -2.64 -5.59
C VAL A 61 -6.91 -3.36 -4.29
N ILE A 62 -5.81 -4.12 -4.28
CA ILE A 62 -5.32 -4.80 -3.07
C ILE A 62 -4.95 -3.77 -2.00
N GLU A 63 -4.21 -2.70 -2.34
CA GLU A 63 -3.93 -1.61 -1.41
C GLU A 63 -5.23 -1.07 -0.79
N GLY A 64 -6.24 -0.80 -1.62
CA GLY A 64 -7.54 -0.33 -1.16
C GLY A 64 -8.22 -1.29 -0.20
N ARG A 65 -8.19 -2.60 -0.48
CA ARG A 65 -8.76 -3.61 0.42
C ARG A 65 -8.00 -3.72 1.74
N LEU A 66 -6.68 -3.67 1.70
CA LEU A 66 -5.85 -3.68 2.89
C LEU A 66 -6.05 -2.41 3.73
N ILE A 67 -6.22 -1.24 3.11
CA ILE A 67 -6.56 -0.01 3.80
C ILE A 67 -7.92 -0.13 4.50
N GLU A 68 -8.93 -0.71 3.87
CA GLU A 68 -10.23 -0.95 4.54
C GLU A 68 -10.09 -1.88 5.75
N ILE A 69 -9.25 -2.91 5.67
CA ILE A 69 -8.92 -3.78 6.81
C ILE A 69 -8.21 -2.99 7.90
N ALA A 70 -7.24 -2.14 7.53
CA ALA A 70 -6.51 -1.27 8.45
C ALA A 70 -7.46 -0.38 9.24
N LEU A 71 -8.34 0.35 8.53
CA LEU A 71 -9.29 1.27 9.13
C LEU A 71 -10.29 0.55 10.06
N ARG A 72 -10.71 -0.65 9.67
CA ARG A 72 -11.55 -1.50 10.54
C ARG A 72 -10.79 -1.97 11.77
N GLY A 73 -9.50 -2.32 11.65
CA GLY A 73 -8.64 -2.67 12.78
C GLY A 73 -8.55 -1.53 13.80
N LEU A 74 -8.33 -0.30 13.32
CA LEU A 74 -8.30 0.90 14.18
C LEU A 74 -9.63 1.12 14.92
N GLU A 75 -10.77 0.96 14.23
CA GLU A 75 -12.11 1.04 14.86
C GLU A 75 -12.32 0.00 15.96
N LEU A 76 -11.64 -1.14 15.86
CA LEU A 76 -11.68 -2.21 16.86
C LEU A 76 -10.62 -2.05 17.96
N GLY A 77 -9.85 -0.95 17.95
CA GLY A 77 -8.82 -0.66 18.94
C GLY A 77 -7.51 -1.44 18.72
N VAL A 78 -7.25 -1.91 17.49
CA VAL A 78 -6.04 -2.64 17.10
C VAL A 78 -5.07 -1.67 16.43
N ASP A 79 -3.81 -1.70 16.87
CA ASP A 79 -2.71 -1.01 16.18
C ASP A 79 -2.46 -1.65 14.80
N VAL A 80 -2.22 -0.84 13.79
CA VAL A 80 -2.08 -1.32 12.40
C VAL A 80 -0.85 -0.71 11.75
N ILE A 81 -0.14 -1.51 10.96
CA ILE A 81 1.00 -1.10 10.16
C ILE A 81 0.64 -1.22 8.67
N ILE A 82 0.79 -0.12 7.93
CA ILE A 82 0.69 -0.10 6.47
C ILE A 82 2.10 -0.07 5.88
N ASP A 83 2.51 -1.17 5.23
CA ASP A 83 3.82 -1.32 4.59
C ASP A 83 3.66 -1.33 3.06
N PHE A 84 3.37 -0.14 2.48
CA PHE A 84 3.15 0.03 1.03
C PHE A 84 4.20 0.94 0.36
N GLY A 85 5.03 1.65 1.11
CA GLY A 85 6.01 2.59 0.59
C GLY A 85 5.55 4.05 0.54
N LEU A 86 4.28 4.34 0.32
CA LEU A 86 3.60 5.64 0.47
C LEU A 86 4.41 6.84 -0.06
N GLY A 87 4.84 6.75 -1.33
CA GLY A 87 5.71 7.74 -1.96
C GLY A 87 5.06 9.10 -2.19
N SER A 88 3.74 9.18 -2.25
CA SER A 88 3.00 10.42 -2.46
C SER A 88 2.56 11.06 -1.13
N ARG A 89 2.76 12.39 -1.02
CA ARG A 89 2.23 13.18 0.09
C ARG A 89 0.71 13.05 0.23
N HIS A 90 -0.01 13.00 -0.90
CA HIS A 90 -1.46 12.83 -0.87
C HIS A 90 -1.88 11.47 -0.29
N GLU A 91 -1.15 10.39 -0.57
CA GLU A 91 -1.42 9.08 0.03
C GLU A 91 -1.28 9.13 1.55
N ARG A 92 -0.21 9.75 2.03
CA ARG A 92 0.04 9.93 3.46
C ARG A 92 -1.01 10.83 4.13
N SER A 93 -1.36 11.96 3.49
CA SER A 93 -2.41 12.87 3.98
C SER A 93 -3.78 12.18 4.08
N ALA A 94 -4.14 11.40 3.06
CA ALA A 94 -5.40 10.64 3.06
C ALA A 94 -5.47 9.60 4.19
N LEU A 95 -4.37 8.91 4.46
CA LEU A 95 -4.30 7.92 5.55
C LEU A 95 -4.26 8.59 6.93
N ARG A 96 -3.53 9.69 7.07
CA ARG A 96 -3.52 10.51 8.30
C ARG A 96 -4.93 11.03 8.63
N GLN A 97 -5.64 11.55 7.63
CA GLN A 97 -7.01 12.00 7.83
C GLN A 97 -7.94 10.84 8.20
N ALA A 98 -7.86 9.73 7.49
CA ALA A 98 -8.69 8.56 7.77
C ALA A 98 -8.48 7.98 9.18
N ALA A 99 -7.25 8.02 9.69
CA ALA A 99 -6.93 7.64 11.07
C ALA A 99 -7.47 8.66 12.08
N ALA A 100 -7.31 9.97 11.81
CA ALA A 100 -7.81 11.04 12.66
C ALA A 100 -9.35 10.98 12.80
N ASP A 101 -10.07 10.73 11.70
CA ASP A 101 -11.54 10.56 11.69
C ASP A 101 -12.01 9.40 12.58
N ARG A 102 -11.11 8.46 12.91
CA ARG A 102 -11.35 7.30 13.79
C ARG A 102 -10.76 7.46 15.18
N GLY A 103 -10.24 8.64 15.48
CA GLY A 103 -9.60 8.89 16.76
C GLY A 103 -8.26 8.14 16.94
N ALA A 104 -7.68 7.56 15.90
CA ALA A 104 -6.41 6.88 15.95
C ALA A 104 -5.21 7.85 15.90
N ALA A 105 -4.10 7.50 16.55
CA ALA A 105 -2.82 8.16 16.37
C ALA A 105 -2.18 7.75 15.05
N VAL A 106 -1.24 8.54 14.55
CA VAL A 106 -0.42 8.17 13.39
C VAL A 106 1.03 8.35 13.76
N GLU A 107 1.82 7.35 13.42
CA GLU A 107 3.28 7.36 13.50
C GLU A 107 3.87 7.02 12.15
N MET A 108 4.81 7.83 11.66
CA MET A 108 5.37 7.69 10.32
C MET A 108 6.88 7.45 10.39
N HIS A 109 7.33 6.38 9.73
CA HIS A 109 8.73 5.99 9.64
C HIS A 109 9.21 6.15 8.20
N TYR A 110 10.19 7.00 7.95
CA TYR A 110 10.81 7.18 6.66
C TYR A 110 12.15 6.46 6.58
N PHE A 111 12.34 5.71 5.51
CA PHE A 111 13.53 4.91 5.25
C PHE A 111 14.20 5.38 3.97
N GLU A 112 15.42 5.84 4.12
CA GLU A 112 16.28 6.24 3.02
C GLU A 112 17.54 5.37 3.00
N LEU A 113 18.09 5.17 1.83
CA LEU A 113 19.32 4.42 1.63
C LEU A 113 20.05 4.92 0.39
N GLU A 114 21.36 4.90 0.43
CA GLU A 114 22.19 5.20 -0.73
C GLU A 114 21.87 4.26 -1.90
N PRO A 115 21.75 4.77 -3.15
CA PRO A 115 21.30 3.99 -4.31
C PRO A 115 22.12 2.73 -4.57
N ALA A 116 23.44 2.78 -4.37
CA ALA A 116 24.31 1.61 -4.55
C ALA A 116 24.02 0.50 -3.53
N GLU A 117 23.82 0.87 -2.27
CA GLU A 117 23.49 -0.07 -1.20
C GLU A 117 22.06 -0.62 -1.39
N GLN A 118 21.12 0.22 -1.80
CA GLN A 118 19.76 -0.19 -2.15
C GLN A 118 19.79 -1.27 -3.23
N ARG A 119 20.54 -1.05 -4.33
CA ARG A 119 20.69 -2.03 -5.42
C ARG A 119 21.27 -3.34 -4.90
N ARG A 120 22.36 -3.28 -4.12
CA ARG A 120 22.99 -4.47 -3.54
C ARG A 120 21.99 -5.30 -2.71
N ARG A 121 21.18 -4.66 -1.87
CA ARG A 121 20.16 -5.35 -1.05
C ARG A 121 19.06 -5.98 -1.89
N LEU A 122 18.64 -5.32 -2.96
CA LEU A 122 17.63 -5.86 -3.87
C LEU A 122 18.16 -7.08 -4.63
N ASP A 123 19.40 -7.05 -5.10
CA ASP A 123 20.05 -8.18 -5.77
C ASP A 123 20.20 -9.37 -4.81
N GLN A 124 20.72 -9.11 -3.61
CA GLN A 124 20.85 -10.15 -2.57
C GLN A 124 19.48 -10.78 -2.26
N ARG A 125 18.44 -9.98 -2.08
CA ARG A 125 17.09 -10.49 -1.81
C ARG A 125 16.54 -11.31 -2.98
N GLN A 126 16.86 -10.93 -4.22
CA GLN A 126 16.46 -11.68 -5.41
C GLN A 126 17.14 -13.05 -5.45
N ASP A 127 18.41 -13.13 -5.06
CA ASP A 127 19.16 -14.38 -5.02
C ASP A 127 18.68 -15.32 -3.89
N GLU A 128 18.41 -14.74 -2.69
CA GLU A 128 18.01 -15.51 -1.51
C GLU A 128 16.54 -15.96 -1.56
N ALA A 129 15.64 -15.13 -2.10
CA ALA A 129 14.20 -15.37 -2.09
C ALA A 129 13.52 -14.96 -3.42
N PRO A 130 13.87 -15.58 -4.56
CA PRO A 130 13.36 -15.15 -5.87
C PRO A 130 11.83 -15.25 -5.98
N ARG A 131 11.22 -16.22 -5.30
CA ARG A 131 9.75 -16.40 -5.30
C ARG A 131 9.00 -15.33 -4.50
N MET A 132 9.68 -14.64 -3.61
CA MET A 132 9.11 -13.60 -2.74
C MET A 132 9.52 -12.19 -3.16
N SER A 133 10.35 -12.08 -4.19
CA SER A 133 10.93 -10.83 -4.69
C SER A 133 10.43 -10.50 -6.08
N TRP A 134 10.49 -9.22 -6.43
CA TRP A 134 10.28 -8.74 -7.80
C TRP A 134 11.62 -8.32 -8.39
N MET A 135 11.85 -8.67 -9.64
CA MET A 135 12.97 -8.09 -10.39
C MET A 135 12.67 -6.61 -10.65
N MET A 136 13.57 -5.74 -10.21
CA MET A 136 13.44 -4.29 -10.37
C MET A 136 14.64 -3.78 -11.15
N SER A 137 14.39 -3.13 -12.28
CA SER A 137 15.46 -2.52 -13.07
C SER A 137 15.96 -1.22 -12.41
N ASN A 138 17.16 -0.79 -12.79
CA ASN A 138 17.67 0.52 -12.37
C ASN A 138 16.78 1.67 -12.86
N GLY A 139 16.14 1.50 -14.03
CA GLY A 139 15.17 2.46 -14.56
C GLY A 139 13.93 2.59 -13.69
N ASP A 140 13.40 1.47 -13.18
CA ASP A 140 12.26 1.49 -12.25
C ASP A 140 12.62 2.22 -10.95
N LEU A 141 13.78 1.90 -10.37
CA LEU A 141 14.24 2.55 -9.13
C LEU A 141 14.44 4.05 -9.31
N ALA A 142 15.06 4.47 -10.42
CA ALA A 142 15.27 5.89 -10.73
C ALA A 142 13.92 6.61 -10.93
N SER A 143 12.97 5.98 -11.62
CA SER A 143 11.63 6.53 -11.84
C SER A 143 10.87 6.70 -10.53
N TRP A 144 10.90 5.71 -9.64
CA TRP A 144 10.25 5.81 -8.33
C TRP A 144 10.94 6.82 -7.42
N ALA A 145 12.27 6.91 -7.46
CA ALA A 145 13.01 7.94 -6.72
C ALA A 145 12.63 9.35 -7.18
N ALA A 146 12.48 9.56 -8.50
CA ALA A 146 12.06 10.84 -9.04
C ALA A 146 10.61 11.24 -8.68
N MET A 147 9.74 10.26 -8.44
CA MET A 147 8.35 10.48 -8.02
C MET A 147 8.17 10.55 -6.50
N MET A 148 9.17 10.13 -5.73
CA MET A 148 9.10 10.13 -4.26
C MET A 148 9.03 11.56 -3.72
N GLN A 149 7.98 11.85 -2.99
CA GLN A 149 7.83 13.07 -2.22
C GLN A 149 8.29 12.79 -0.79
N VAL A 150 9.54 13.10 -0.49
CA VAL A 150 10.15 12.86 0.81
C VAL A 150 9.34 13.58 1.90
N PRO A 151 8.97 12.89 3.00
CA PRO A 151 8.27 13.54 4.11
C PRO A 151 9.12 14.65 4.73
N THR A 152 8.47 15.75 5.14
CA THR A 152 9.14 16.78 5.93
C THR A 152 9.34 16.30 7.37
N ALA A 153 10.24 16.96 8.12
CA ALA A 153 10.39 16.66 9.55
C ALA A 153 9.08 16.88 10.31
N ALA A 154 8.33 17.93 9.99
CA ALA A 154 7.04 18.23 10.61
C ALA A 154 5.95 17.22 10.21
N GLU A 155 6.02 16.62 9.03
CA GLU A 155 5.15 15.51 8.65
C GLU A 155 5.47 14.25 9.46
N LEU A 156 6.75 13.95 9.66
CA LEU A 156 7.22 12.79 10.42
C LEU A 156 6.89 12.88 11.91
N ASP A 157 7.04 14.05 12.52
CA ASP A 157 6.73 14.28 13.95
C ASP A 157 5.24 14.55 14.21
N GLY A 158 4.42 14.59 13.15
CA GLY A 158 2.97 14.78 13.24
C GLY A 158 2.51 16.20 13.54
N THR A 159 3.42 17.19 13.56
CA THR A 159 3.09 18.61 13.81
C THR A 159 2.56 19.33 12.57
N GLU A 160 2.83 18.80 11.38
CA GLU A 160 2.34 19.38 10.14
C GLU A 160 0.84 19.16 9.97
N PRO A 161 0.04 20.22 9.72
CA PRO A 161 -1.37 20.08 9.42
C PRO A 161 -1.60 19.19 8.18
N ILE A 162 -2.71 18.46 8.19
CA ILE A 162 -3.12 17.69 7.01
C ILE A 162 -3.67 18.68 5.98
N ASP A 163 -3.11 18.65 4.78
CA ASP A 163 -3.54 19.51 3.68
C ASP A 163 -5.01 19.25 3.31
N ALA A 164 -5.62 20.21 2.62
CA ALA A 164 -6.89 19.98 1.95
C ALA A 164 -6.69 18.94 0.82
N PRO A 165 -7.74 18.16 0.47
CA PRO A 165 -7.66 17.24 -0.65
C PRO A 165 -7.36 18.00 -1.96
N PRO A 166 -6.75 17.33 -2.95
CA PRO A 166 -6.43 17.97 -4.22
C PRO A 166 -7.65 18.52 -4.94
N ILE A 167 -7.43 19.52 -5.79
CA ILE A 167 -8.49 20.10 -6.62
C ILE A 167 -9.23 19.00 -7.39
N GLY A 168 -10.56 19.03 -7.33
CA GLY A 168 -11.43 18.02 -7.95
C GLY A 168 -11.99 17.00 -6.97
N PHE A 169 -11.55 17.03 -5.70
CA PHE A 169 -12.08 16.17 -4.64
C PHE A 169 -12.64 17.01 -3.50
N THR A 170 -13.77 16.59 -2.96
CA THR A 170 -14.45 17.28 -1.83
C THR A 170 -13.96 16.80 -0.46
N SER A 171 -13.34 15.62 -0.41
CA SER A 171 -12.81 15.03 0.81
C SER A 171 -11.64 14.06 0.52
N TRP A 172 -10.83 13.78 1.55
CA TRP A 172 -9.82 12.76 1.49
C TRP A 172 -10.40 11.34 1.33
N ASP A 173 -11.62 11.09 1.80
CA ASP A 173 -12.29 9.80 1.60
C ASP A 173 -12.68 9.57 0.13
N GLU A 174 -13.16 10.62 -0.56
CA GLU A 174 -13.42 10.58 -1.99
C GLU A 174 -12.13 10.35 -2.78
N TRP A 175 -11.06 11.10 -2.47
CA TRP A 175 -9.76 10.92 -3.10
C TRP A 175 -9.20 9.51 -2.86
N ARG A 176 -9.29 8.99 -1.66
CA ARG A 176 -8.84 7.66 -1.26
C ARG A 176 -9.51 6.56 -2.10
N ARG A 177 -10.83 6.64 -2.27
CA ARG A 177 -11.60 5.70 -3.10
C ARG A 177 -11.25 5.79 -4.58
N HIS A 178 -10.88 6.95 -5.06
CA HIS A 178 -10.40 7.16 -6.42
C HIS A 178 -9.00 6.58 -6.60
N ARG A 179 -8.09 6.87 -5.69
CA ARG A 179 -6.69 6.41 -5.72
C ARG A 179 -6.60 4.88 -5.55
N TRP A 180 -7.41 4.33 -4.69
CA TRP A 180 -7.48 2.91 -4.37
C TRP A 180 -8.88 2.38 -4.67
N PRO A 181 -9.15 1.99 -5.91
CA PRO A 181 -10.50 1.61 -6.33
C PRO A 181 -10.97 0.34 -5.63
N PRO A 182 -12.28 0.19 -5.38
CA PRO A 182 -12.83 -0.94 -4.64
C PRO A 182 -12.80 -2.27 -5.43
N SER A 183 -12.61 -2.20 -6.74
CA SER A 183 -12.57 -3.36 -7.64
C SER A 183 -11.83 -3.00 -8.91
N LEU A 184 -11.34 -3.99 -9.62
CA LEU A 184 -10.82 -3.82 -10.98
C LEU A 184 -11.91 -3.21 -11.87
N ALA A 185 -11.51 -2.26 -12.72
CA ALA A 185 -12.40 -1.76 -13.75
C ALA A 185 -12.91 -2.95 -14.59
N ARG A 186 -14.23 -3.05 -14.78
CA ARG A 186 -14.76 -4.08 -15.66
C ARG A 186 -14.19 -3.84 -17.04
N GLY A 187 -13.22 -4.64 -17.48
CA GLY A 187 -12.76 -4.67 -18.84
C GLY A 187 -13.99 -4.75 -19.73
N ARG A 188 -14.09 -3.91 -20.75
CA ARG A 188 -15.05 -4.14 -21.83
C ARG A 188 -14.79 -5.56 -22.31
N ARG A 189 -15.71 -6.47 -22.01
CA ARG A 189 -15.67 -7.81 -22.59
C ARG A 189 -15.63 -7.56 -24.09
N GLY A 190 -14.47 -7.80 -24.71
CA GLY A 190 -14.32 -7.80 -26.14
C GLY A 190 -15.44 -8.69 -26.68
N GLY A 191 -16.31 -8.12 -27.50
CA GLY A 191 -17.38 -8.87 -28.13
C GLY A 191 -16.76 -10.07 -28.81
N ALA A 192 -17.00 -11.27 -28.28
CA ALA A 192 -16.73 -12.49 -29.00
C ALA A 192 -17.53 -12.42 -30.28
N GLY A 193 -16.84 -12.22 -31.41
CA GLY A 193 -17.39 -12.30 -32.71
C GLY A 193 -18.21 -13.58 -32.82
N ARG A 194 -19.46 -13.44 -33.07
CA ARG A 194 -20.32 -14.57 -33.49
C ARG A 194 -19.68 -15.13 -34.74
N GLY A 195 -19.04 -16.29 -34.62
CA GLY A 195 -18.57 -17.05 -35.76
C GLY A 195 -19.73 -17.33 -36.73
N ASP A 196 -19.52 -16.94 -37.95
CA ASP A 196 -20.36 -17.29 -39.09
C ASP A 196 -20.57 -18.81 -39.12
N ARG A 197 -21.84 -19.17 -39.14
CA ARG A 197 -22.25 -20.52 -39.42
C ARG A 197 -21.93 -20.80 -40.91
N CYS A 198 -20.91 -21.61 -41.11
CA CYS A 198 -20.65 -22.21 -42.40
C CYS A 198 -21.84 -23.09 -42.77
N THR A 199 -22.66 -22.63 -43.70
CA THR A 199 -23.68 -23.46 -44.38
C THR A 199 -22.95 -24.45 -45.28
N ARG A 200 -23.11 -25.73 -44.96
CA ARG A 200 -22.81 -26.81 -45.88
C ARG A 200 -23.97 -26.87 -46.88
N ASP A 201 -23.70 -26.64 -48.12
CA ASP A 201 -24.47 -27.21 -49.20
C ASP A 201 -23.59 -28.21 -49.94
N ALA A 202 -24.12 -29.43 -50.02
CA ALA A 202 -23.67 -30.47 -50.94
C ALA A 202 -24.59 -30.38 -52.22
N PRO A 203 -24.21 -30.93 -53.34
CA PRO A 203 -24.47 -32.33 -53.69
C PRO A 203 -23.21 -33.17 -53.82
#